data_b68159c4c3031a22bd074dcf4ab60e8d
#
_entry.id   b68159c4c3031a22bd074dcf4ab60e8d
#
_cell.length_a   1.000
_cell.length_b   1.000
_cell.length_c   1.000
_cell.angle_alpha   90.00
_cell.angle_beta   90.00
_cell.angle_gamma   90.00
#
_symmetry.space_group_name_H-M   'P 1'
#
loop_
_entity.id
_entity.type
_entity.pdbx_description
1 polymer ?
#
loop_
_entity_poly.entity_id
_entity_poly.type
_entity_poly.pdbx_seq_one_letter_code
_entity_poly.pdbx_strand_id
1 'polypeptide(L)'
;MLIAPAHAERNFPPNVKPAELRGVEYPYVRIDDRTYRLAPGGRIYDTFNRIVLPNAAPKTGKVLFKLDPQGNVLKLWILTPEEIARLSQ
;
A
#
# COMPACT_ATOMS: atom_id res chain seq x y z
N MET A 1 14.48 -29.75 -10.00
CA MET A 1 14.75 -28.31 -10.08
C MET A 1 13.80 -27.54 -9.20
N LEU A 2 14.32 -26.65 -8.42
CA LEU A 2 13.49 -25.80 -7.60
C LEU A 2 13.03 -24.60 -8.40
N ILE A 3 11.73 -24.39 -8.39
CA ILE A 3 11.16 -23.21 -9.02
C ILE A 3 10.99 -22.17 -7.93
N ALA A 4 11.59 -21.02 -8.12
CA ALA A 4 11.43 -19.92 -7.19
C ALA A 4 9.96 -19.54 -7.11
N PRO A 5 9.48 -19.06 -5.96
CA PRO A 5 8.12 -18.56 -5.86
C PRO A 5 7.87 -17.53 -6.94
N ALA A 6 6.64 -17.48 -7.41
CA ALA A 6 6.26 -16.52 -8.44
C ALA A 6 6.45 -15.08 -8.01
N HIS A 7 6.54 -14.83 -6.70
CA HIS A 7 6.72 -13.50 -6.17
C HIS A 7 7.68 -13.56 -4.99
N ALA A 8 8.61 -12.63 -4.93
CA ALA A 8 9.51 -12.47 -3.81
C ALA A 8 8.82 -11.67 -2.71
N GLU A 9 9.29 -11.84 -1.49
CA GLU A 9 8.87 -10.98 -0.40
C GLU A 9 9.25 -9.55 -0.70
N ARG A 10 8.27 -8.66 -0.53
CA ARG A 10 8.54 -7.26 -0.70
C ARG A 10 9.20 -6.70 0.55
N ASN A 11 10.08 -5.72 0.35
CA ASN A 11 10.73 -5.01 1.45
C ASN A 11 9.88 -3.81 1.83
N PHE A 12 9.37 -3.85 3.05
CA PHE A 12 8.58 -2.75 3.59
C PHE A 12 9.39 -1.96 4.60
N PRO A 13 9.01 -0.70 4.88
CA PRO A 13 9.64 0.04 5.96
C PRO A 13 9.53 -0.73 7.28
N PRO A 14 10.53 -0.59 8.18
CA PRO A 14 10.46 -1.27 9.47
C PRO A 14 9.40 -0.65 10.37
N ASN A 15 8.90 -1.45 11.31
CA ASN A 15 8.00 -0.99 12.38
C ASN A 15 6.68 -0.41 11.85
N VAL A 16 6.19 -0.96 10.73
CA VAL A 16 4.89 -0.56 10.19
C VAL A 16 3.88 -1.68 10.42
N LYS A 17 2.64 -1.30 10.57
CA LYS A 17 1.54 -2.24 10.74
C LYS A 17 0.51 -1.99 9.65
N PRO A 18 -0.20 -3.05 9.21
CA PRO A 18 -1.25 -2.86 8.23
C PRO A 18 -2.31 -1.89 8.71
N ALA A 19 -2.70 -1.01 7.82
CA ALA A 19 -3.79 -0.08 8.04
C ALA A 19 -4.92 -0.43 7.08
N GLU A 20 -6.07 0.16 7.28
CA GLU A 20 -7.22 -0.15 6.45
C GLU A 20 -7.48 0.96 5.45
N LEU A 21 -7.41 0.61 4.17
CA LEU A 21 -7.78 1.54 3.10
C LEU A 21 -9.30 1.59 3.05
N ARG A 22 -9.86 2.78 3.14
CA ARG A 22 -11.30 2.98 3.17
C ARG A 22 -11.84 3.69 1.94
N GLY A 23 -10.97 4.24 1.12
CA GLY A 23 -11.39 4.89 -0.10
C GLY A 23 -10.23 5.49 -0.84
N VAL A 24 -10.38 5.58 -2.15
CA VAL A 24 -9.43 6.25 -3.03
C VAL A 24 -10.23 7.17 -3.94
N GLU A 25 -9.96 8.46 -3.82
CA GLU A 25 -10.63 9.47 -4.65
C GLU A 25 -9.58 10.52 -4.97
N TYR A 26 -8.90 10.32 -6.08
CA TYR A 26 -7.73 11.11 -6.43
C TYR A 26 -8.03 12.62 -6.33
N PRO A 27 -7.17 13.41 -5.71
CA PRO A 27 -5.85 13.06 -5.18
C PRO A 27 -5.85 12.57 -3.73
N TYR A 28 -6.98 12.16 -3.20
CA TYR A 28 -7.11 11.78 -1.80
C TYR A 28 -7.20 10.28 -1.63
N VAL A 29 -6.61 9.80 -0.53
CA VAL A 29 -6.76 8.42 -0.08
C VAL A 29 -7.19 8.46 1.38
N ARG A 30 -8.15 7.61 1.73
CA ARG A 30 -8.62 7.53 3.09
C ARG A 30 -8.09 6.26 3.72
N ILE A 31 -7.32 6.42 4.78
CA ILE A 31 -6.68 5.31 5.48
C ILE A 31 -7.05 5.41 6.97
N ASP A 32 -7.64 4.35 7.50
CA ASP A 32 -8.22 4.34 8.84
C ASP A 32 -9.19 5.52 8.97
N ASP A 33 -8.97 6.42 9.92
CA ASP A 33 -9.87 7.55 10.14
C ASP A 33 -9.36 8.84 9.55
N ARG A 34 -8.32 8.79 8.72
CA ARG A 34 -7.69 9.99 8.18
C ARG A 34 -7.76 10.02 6.67
N THR A 35 -7.89 11.23 6.15
CA THR A 35 -7.77 11.49 4.72
C THR A 35 -6.41 12.07 4.45
N TYR A 36 -5.66 11.43 3.54
CA TYR A 36 -4.36 11.88 3.11
C TYR A 36 -4.43 12.30 1.65
N ARG A 37 -3.51 13.16 1.26
CA ARG A 37 -3.35 13.51 -0.14
C ARG A 37 -2.21 12.66 -0.72
N LEU A 38 -2.41 12.17 -1.93
CA LEU A 38 -1.35 11.47 -2.64
C LEU A 38 -0.30 12.51 -3.08
N ALA A 39 0.96 12.25 -2.74
CA ALA A 39 2.03 13.19 -3.07
C ALA A 39 2.23 13.27 -4.59
N PRO A 40 2.74 14.40 -5.09
CA PRO A 40 3.19 14.42 -6.48
C PRO A 40 4.23 13.33 -6.69
N GLY A 41 4.02 12.48 -7.69
CA GLY A 41 4.87 11.32 -7.88
C GLY A 41 4.60 10.18 -6.91
N GLY A 42 3.58 10.30 -6.07
CA GLY A 42 3.17 9.22 -5.19
C GLY A 42 2.69 8.01 -5.99
N ARG A 43 2.95 6.81 -5.46
CA ARG A 43 2.70 5.57 -6.19
C ARG A 43 1.89 4.60 -5.35
N ILE A 44 0.98 3.90 -6.02
CA ILE A 44 0.20 2.82 -5.44
C ILE A 44 0.69 1.53 -6.07
N TYR A 45 1.03 0.55 -5.24
CA TYR A 45 1.51 -0.76 -5.68
C TYR A 45 0.45 -1.81 -5.38
N ASP A 46 0.13 -2.63 -6.37
CA ASP A 46 -0.84 -3.72 -6.18
C ASP A 46 -0.18 -4.92 -5.49
N THR A 47 -0.94 -6.00 -5.35
CA THR A 47 -0.44 -7.21 -4.70
C THR A 47 0.68 -7.90 -5.48
N PHE A 48 0.85 -7.57 -6.75
CA PHE A 48 1.94 -8.07 -7.58
C PHE A 48 3.10 -7.08 -7.66
N ASN A 49 3.07 -6.06 -6.81
CA ASN A 49 4.10 -5.01 -6.75
C ASN A 49 4.18 -4.19 -8.04
N ARG A 50 3.09 -4.08 -8.76
CA ARG A 50 3.00 -3.25 -9.95
C ARG A 50 2.36 -1.91 -9.60
N ILE A 51 2.81 -0.86 -10.28
CA ILE A 51 2.23 0.47 -10.10
C ILE A 51 0.86 0.50 -10.76
N VAL A 52 -0.15 0.96 -10.00
CA VAL A 52 -1.50 1.13 -10.53
C VAL A 52 -1.92 2.58 -10.38
N LEU A 53 -2.74 3.04 -11.31
CA LEU A 53 -3.30 4.37 -11.22
C LEU A 53 -4.36 4.45 -10.12
N PRO A 54 -4.54 5.61 -9.50
CA PRO A 54 -5.51 5.73 -8.39
C PRO A 54 -6.92 5.29 -8.77
N ASN A 55 -7.37 5.57 -9.99
CA ASN A 55 -8.70 5.20 -10.41
C ASN A 55 -8.85 3.70 -10.70
N ALA A 56 -7.73 2.98 -10.83
CA ALA A 56 -7.72 1.53 -11.03
C ALA A 56 -7.40 0.78 -9.75
N ALA A 57 -7.04 1.48 -8.69
CA ALA A 57 -6.67 0.85 -7.42
C ALA A 57 -7.91 0.32 -6.69
N PRO A 58 -7.77 -0.76 -5.90
CA PRO A 58 -8.83 -1.16 -5.00
C PRO A 58 -9.17 -0.02 -4.05
N LYS A 59 -10.42 0.11 -3.71
CA LYS A 59 -10.85 1.20 -2.83
C LYS A 59 -10.85 0.80 -1.36
N THR A 60 -10.71 -0.47 -1.08
CA THR A 60 -10.66 -1.00 0.29
C THR A 60 -9.63 -2.11 0.36
N GLY A 61 -9.19 -2.41 1.57
CA GLY A 61 -8.25 -3.50 1.82
C GLY A 61 -7.20 -3.09 2.84
N LYS A 62 -6.33 -4.03 3.18
CA LYS A 62 -5.22 -3.73 4.08
C LYS A 62 -4.05 -3.20 3.27
N VAL A 63 -3.42 -2.17 3.80
CA VAL A 63 -2.34 -1.46 3.09
C VAL A 63 -1.22 -1.11 4.06
N LEU A 64 -0.04 -0.89 3.51
CA LEU A 64 1.00 -0.10 4.15
C LEU A 64 1.17 1.18 3.37
N PHE A 65 1.65 2.21 4.04
CA PHE A 65 1.89 3.47 3.36
C PHE A 65 3.06 4.19 3.99
N LYS A 66 3.68 5.03 3.18
CA LYS A 66 4.79 5.87 3.61
C LYS A 66 4.47 7.31 3.26
N LEU A 67 4.67 8.20 4.21
CA LEU A 67 4.41 9.63 4.02
C LEU A 67 5.69 10.35 3.65
N ASP A 68 5.55 11.44 2.90
CA ASP A 68 6.65 12.36 2.65
C ASP A 68 6.76 13.37 3.81
N PRO A 69 7.77 14.28 3.80
CA PRO A 69 7.91 15.25 4.88
C PRO A 69 6.72 16.19 5.05
N GLN A 70 5.90 16.37 4.03
CA GLN A 70 4.71 17.20 4.12
C GLN A 70 3.47 16.43 4.60
N GLY A 71 3.60 15.14 4.86
CA GLY A 71 2.49 14.33 5.32
C GLY A 71 1.61 13.79 4.20
N ASN A 72 2.06 13.85 2.97
CA ASN A 72 1.35 13.27 1.83
C ASN A 72 1.81 11.84 1.60
N VAL A 73 0.95 11.02 1.02
CA VAL A 73 1.28 9.62 0.76
C VAL A 73 2.23 9.54 -0.42
N LEU A 74 3.44 9.06 -0.14
CA LEU A 74 4.48 8.87 -1.14
C LEU A 74 4.40 7.49 -1.77
N LYS A 75 4.13 6.48 -0.96
CA LYS A 75 3.95 5.10 -1.42
C LYS A 75 2.83 4.44 -0.66
N LEU A 76 2.03 3.66 -1.35
CA LEU A 76 0.96 2.87 -0.76
C LEU A 76 1.02 1.48 -1.37
N TRP A 77 1.08 0.46 -0.51
CA TRP A 77 1.14 -0.93 -0.94
C TRP A 77 -0.14 -1.65 -0.57
N ILE A 78 -0.80 -2.24 -1.56
CA ILE A 78 -1.93 -3.13 -1.32
C ILE A 78 -1.34 -4.48 -0.89
N LEU A 79 -1.79 -5.00 0.24
CA LEU A 79 -1.19 -6.18 0.85
C LEU A 79 -1.88 -7.46 0.42
N THR A 80 -1.09 -8.52 0.28
CA THR A 80 -1.62 -9.87 0.11
C THR A 80 -2.04 -10.43 1.46
N PRO A 81 -2.89 -11.49 1.50
CA PRO A 81 -3.24 -12.13 2.78
C PRO A 81 -2.02 -12.63 3.55
N GLU A 82 -1.00 -13.13 2.85
CA GLU A 82 0.22 -13.60 3.50
C GLU A 82 0.98 -12.46 4.15
N GLU A 83 1.04 -11.32 3.49
CA GLU A 83 1.70 -10.14 4.03
C GLU A 83 0.94 -9.61 5.24
N ILE A 84 -0.38 -9.59 5.18
CA ILE A 84 -1.21 -9.17 6.32
C ILE A 84 -0.92 -10.04 7.53
N ALA A 85 -0.91 -11.36 7.34
CA ALA A 85 -0.65 -12.28 8.44
C ALA A 85 0.74 -12.08 9.04
N ARG A 86 1.75 -11.90 8.18
CA ARG A 86 3.13 -11.72 8.64
C ARG A 86 3.29 -10.40 9.41
N LEU A 87 2.69 -9.33 8.92
CA LEU A 87 2.87 -8.01 9.49
C LEU A 87 1.99 -7.73 10.70
N SER A 88 1.00 -8.58 10.93
CA SER A 88 0.07 -8.40 12.05
C SER A 88 0.52 -9.12 13.32
N GLN A 89 1.65 -9.78 13.26
CA GLN A 89 2.17 -10.49 14.44
C GLN A 89 2.84 -9.54 15.40
#